data_01cab048e24349014c5a1bfa97fdb59b
#
_entry.id   01cab048e24349014c5a1bfa97fdb59b
#
_cell.length_a   1.000
_cell.length_b   1.000
_cell.length_c   1.000
_cell.angle_alpha   90.00
_cell.angle_beta   90.00
_cell.angle_gamma   90.00
#
_symmetry.space_group_name_H-M   'P 1'
#
loop_
_entity.id
_entity.type
_entity.pdbx_description
1 polymer ?
#
loop_
_entity_poly.entity_id
_entity_poly.type
_entity_poly.pdbx_seq_one_letter_code
_entity_poly.pdbx_strand_id
1 'polypeptide(L)'
;LALAAELGYDGVELHLRRPTDIDRVAVKRRASELGLGIPMIGTGMAVEEGLTFADPDPEVRRRAVVRIRDQMDLGLYLGAMAVIGGIKGRLGADPEGRVARLALVRACCEECVRAAEAANAVLLIEAINRYETDFLNTVAETAALVREIGSPHLKLLVDTFHMNIEEADIAASLRQAGALIGHVHLADTNREAPGHGHLDMPAVLLALRDVHYHGYLSLECLPLPDPRRAAEDGIRTLRPLVQALAL
;
A
#
# COMPACT_ATOMS: atom_id res chain seq x y z
N LEU A 1 16.14 7.72 -6.18
CA LEU A 1 15.51 8.84 -6.90
C LEU A 1 16.12 9.04 -8.30
N ALA A 2 17.46 9.21 -8.41
CA ALA A 2 18.11 9.49 -9.70
C ALA A 2 17.84 8.42 -10.77
N LEU A 3 17.94 7.14 -10.42
CA LEU A 3 17.63 6.03 -11.31
C LEU A 3 16.17 6.06 -11.79
N ALA A 4 15.22 6.32 -10.90
CA ALA A 4 13.80 6.39 -11.27
C ALA A 4 13.55 7.51 -12.29
N ALA A 5 14.12 8.69 -12.06
CA ALA A 5 14.03 9.80 -13.01
C ALA A 5 14.69 9.46 -14.37
N GLU A 6 15.89 8.83 -14.34
CA GLU A 6 16.59 8.37 -15.56
C GLU A 6 15.72 7.41 -16.38
N LEU A 7 15.01 6.50 -15.73
CA LEU A 7 14.14 5.52 -16.37
C LEU A 7 12.76 6.10 -16.75
N GLY A 8 12.46 7.34 -16.36
CA GLY A 8 11.22 8.02 -16.71
C GLY A 8 10.04 7.68 -15.81
N TYR A 9 10.25 7.24 -14.59
CA TYR A 9 9.20 7.12 -13.58
C TYR A 9 8.65 8.48 -13.17
N ASP A 10 7.38 8.50 -12.76
CA ASP A 10 6.70 9.72 -12.31
C ASP A 10 6.80 9.92 -10.79
N GLY A 11 7.19 8.88 -10.04
CA GLY A 11 7.34 8.94 -8.60
C GLY A 11 8.14 7.78 -8.02
N VAL A 12 8.44 7.87 -6.71
CA VAL A 12 9.14 6.83 -5.93
C VAL A 12 8.51 6.73 -4.56
N GLU A 13 8.20 5.52 -4.12
CA GLU A 13 7.78 5.25 -2.75
C GLU A 13 8.95 5.11 -1.80
N LEU A 14 8.67 5.41 -0.53
CA LEU A 14 9.66 5.30 0.52
C LEU A 14 9.22 4.23 1.52
N HIS A 15 10.00 3.15 1.64
CA HIS A 15 9.79 2.14 2.66
C HIS A 15 10.78 2.39 3.80
N LEU A 16 10.28 2.93 4.91
CA LEU A 16 11.10 3.40 6.02
C LEU A 16 10.76 2.63 7.30
N ARG A 17 11.79 2.29 8.06
CA ARG A 17 11.60 1.76 9.41
C ARG A 17 11.04 2.85 10.32
N ARG A 18 11.61 4.06 10.25
CA ARG A 18 11.19 5.24 11.02
C ARG A 18 11.23 6.49 10.14
N PRO A 19 10.35 7.47 10.37
CA PRO A 19 10.38 8.74 9.65
C PRO A 19 11.73 9.50 9.77
N THR A 20 12.45 9.24 10.85
CA THR A 20 13.75 9.86 11.15
C THR A 20 14.94 9.25 10.41
N ASP A 21 14.73 8.15 9.67
CA ASP A 21 15.79 7.46 8.92
C ASP A 21 16.23 8.25 7.69
N ILE A 22 15.52 9.32 7.34
CA ILE A 22 15.82 10.18 6.22
C ILE A 22 15.86 11.67 6.62
N ASP A 23 16.64 12.44 5.89
CA ASP A 23 16.49 13.90 5.87
C ASP A 23 15.32 14.27 4.93
N ARG A 24 14.14 14.51 5.51
CA ARG A 24 12.92 14.83 4.76
C ARG A 24 13.06 16.08 3.87
N VAL A 25 13.89 17.05 4.30
CA VAL A 25 14.12 18.30 3.52
C VAL A 25 14.95 17.98 2.28
N ALA A 26 16.02 17.22 2.45
CA ALA A 26 16.87 16.79 1.34
C ALA A 26 16.11 15.89 0.36
N VAL A 27 15.30 14.95 0.86
CA VAL A 27 14.48 14.06 0.02
C VAL A 27 13.46 14.86 -0.78
N LYS A 28 12.69 15.75 -0.14
CA LYS A 28 11.68 16.57 -0.82
C LYS A 28 12.31 17.43 -1.91
N ARG A 29 13.42 18.11 -1.58
CA ARG A 29 14.16 18.91 -2.55
C ARG A 29 14.62 18.07 -3.73
N ARG A 30 15.25 16.92 -3.45
CA ARG A 30 15.79 16.06 -4.51
C ARG A 30 14.72 15.45 -5.40
N ALA A 31 13.58 15.04 -4.84
CA ALA A 31 12.43 14.57 -5.61
C ALA A 31 11.91 15.69 -6.54
N SER A 32 11.74 16.91 -6.01
CA SER A 32 11.30 18.07 -6.79
C SER A 32 12.27 18.43 -7.92
N GLU A 33 13.60 18.45 -7.66
CA GLU A 33 14.63 18.69 -8.68
C GLU A 33 14.57 17.69 -9.83
N LEU A 34 14.15 16.46 -9.54
CA LEU A 34 14.05 15.36 -10.50
C LEU A 34 12.64 15.23 -11.13
N GLY A 35 11.69 16.07 -10.73
CA GLY A 35 10.31 15.98 -11.20
C GLY A 35 9.55 14.73 -10.71
N LEU A 36 9.99 14.13 -9.59
CA LEU A 36 9.40 12.91 -9.02
C LEU A 36 8.41 13.23 -7.90
N GLY A 37 7.23 12.61 -7.93
CA GLY A 37 6.32 12.54 -6.78
C GLY A 37 6.77 11.51 -5.75
N ILE A 38 6.23 11.63 -4.54
CA ILE A 38 6.34 10.59 -3.50
C ILE A 38 4.91 10.19 -3.15
N PRO A 39 4.35 9.13 -3.77
CA PRO A 39 2.94 8.79 -3.59
C PRO A 39 2.63 8.18 -2.24
N MET A 40 3.54 7.37 -1.68
CA MET A 40 3.27 6.60 -0.47
C MET A 40 4.52 6.40 0.38
N ILE A 41 4.30 6.23 1.69
CA ILE A 41 5.30 5.80 2.66
C ILE A 41 4.87 4.45 3.23
N GLY A 42 5.65 3.41 2.95
CA GLY A 42 5.46 2.06 3.44
C GLY A 42 5.84 1.91 4.90
N THR A 43 5.04 1.18 5.66
CA THR A 43 5.23 0.94 7.11
C THR A 43 5.63 -0.50 7.43
N GLY A 44 5.83 -1.36 6.41
CA GLY A 44 6.08 -2.79 6.58
C GLY A 44 7.23 -3.12 7.53
N MET A 45 8.28 -2.32 7.53
CA MET A 45 9.44 -2.50 8.41
C MET A 45 9.15 -2.29 9.90
N ALA A 46 8.01 -1.69 10.29
CA ALA A 46 7.60 -1.54 11.68
C ALA A 46 7.28 -2.89 12.35
N VAL A 47 6.87 -3.88 11.57
CA VAL A 47 6.61 -5.25 12.04
C VAL A 47 7.88 -5.91 12.57
N GLU A 48 9.04 -5.62 12.00
CA GLU A 48 10.33 -6.13 12.47
C GLU A 48 10.71 -5.61 13.87
N GLU A 49 10.12 -4.48 14.28
CA GLU A 49 10.26 -3.93 15.65
C GLU A 49 9.20 -4.49 16.61
N GLY A 50 8.41 -5.47 16.20
CA GLY A 50 7.33 -6.07 16.99
C GLY A 50 6.12 -5.16 17.17
N LEU A 51 5.95 -4.13 16.33
CA LEU A 51 4.79 -3.23 16.40
C LEU A 51 3.62 -3.82 15.63
N THR A 52 2.49 -4.00 16.32
CA THR A 52 1.26 -4.49 15.68
C THR A 52 0.01 -4.02 16.41
N PHE A 53 -1.08 -3.85 15.64
CA PHE A 53 -2.41 -3.49 16.17
C PHE A 53 -3.10 -4.69 16.85
N ALA A 54 -2.72 -5.92 16.50
CA ALA A 54 -3.31 -7.14 17.04
C ALA A 54 -2.70 -7.58 18.38
N ASP A 55 -1.71 -6.88 18.92
CA ASP A 55 -1.06 -7.26 20.17
C ASP A 55 -2.00 -7.09 21.36
N PRO A 56 -2.04 -8.05 22.30
CA PRO A 56 -2.79 -7.90 23.55
C PRO A 56 -2.23 -6.81 24.47
N ASP A 57 -0.93 -6.49 24.38
CA ASP A 57 -0.32 -5.43 25.16
C ASP A 57 -0.75 -4.04 24.61
N PRO A 58 -1.44 -3.21 25.43
CA PRO A 58 -1.87 -1.88 24.99
C PRO A 58 -0.70 -0.95 24.66
N GLU A 59 0.46 -1.15 25.26
CA GLU A 59 1.63 -0.31 24.99
C GLU A 59 2.23 -0.61 23.60
N VAL A 60 2.25 -1.87 23.17
CA VAL A 60 2.65 -2.24 21.79
C VAL A 60 1.70 -1.62 20.79
N ARG A 61 0.39 -1.71 21.01
CA ARG A 61 -0.62 -1.08 20.13
C ARG A 61 -0.48 0.44 20.09
N ARG A 62 -0.30 1.08 21.23
CA ARG A 62 -0.09 2.53 21.31
C ARG A 62 1.13 2.95 20.47
N ARG A 63 2.25 2.24 20.59
CA ARG A 63 3.46 2.49 19.80
C ARG A 63 3.23 2.24 18.30
N ALA A 64 2.43 1.24 17.94
CA ALA A 64 2.06 0.98 16.56
C ALA A 64 1.22 2.12 15.97
N VAL A 65 0.23 2.64 16.70
CA VAL A 65 -0.57 3.82 16.30
C VAL A 65 0.32 5.06 16.16
N VAL A 66 1.22 5.31 17.12
CA VAL A 66 2.18 6.44 17.03
C VAL A 66 3.04 6.31 15.77
N ARG A 67 3.52 5.10 15.45
CA ARG A 67 4.30 4.87 14.22
C ARG A 67 3.53 5.27 12.96
N ILE A 68 2.25 4.89 12.84
CA ILE A 68 1.42 5.29 11.69
C ILE A 68 1.25 6.81 11.64
N ARG A 69 1.02 7.45 12.77
CA ARG A 69 0.89 8.92 12.84
C ARG A 69 2.18 9.62 12.42
N ASP A 70 3.33 9.16 12.92
CA ASP A 70 4.64 9.71 12.56
C ASP A 70 4.92 9.55 11.05
N GLN A 71 4.55 8.40 10.46
CA GLN A 71 4.67 8.17 9.02
C GLN A 71 3.70 9.06 8.24
N MET A 72 2.49 9.25 8.73
CA MET A 72 1.51 10.16 8.13
C MET A 72 1.99 11.63 8.17
N ASP A 73 2.60 12.08 9.28
CA ASP A 73 3.16 13.44 9.38
C ASP A 73 4.31 13.65 8.38
N LEU A 74 5.16 12.63 8.19
CA LEU A 74 6.17 12.65 7.14
C LEU A 74 5.52 12.67 5.76
N GLY A 75 4.46 11.86 5.56
CA GLY A 75 3.69 11.81 4.33
C GLY A 75 3.11 13.17 3.95
N LEU A 76 2.46 13.84 4.88
CA LEU A 76 1.93 15.21 4.67
C LEU A 76 3.03 16.19 4.25
N TYR A 77 4.20 16.11 4.87
CA TYR A 77 5.32 16.96 4.49
C TYR A 77 5.82 16.69 3.07
N LEU A 78 5.82 15.43 2.63
CA LEU A 78 6.31 14.99 1.31
C LEU A 78 5.22 15.00 0.23
N GLY A 79 3.94 15.11 0.58
CA GLY A 79 2.81 14.96 -0.33
C GLY A 79 2.41 13.50 -0.58
N ALA A 80 2.73 12.62 0.37
CA ALA A 80 2.54 11.18 0.29
C ALA A 80 1.42 10.69 1.23
N MET A 81 0.81 9.56 0.90
CA MET A 81 -0.06 8.80 1.80
C MET A 81 0.78 7.88 2.69
N ALA A 82 0.25 7.48 3.86
CA ALA A 82 0.83 6.44 4.69
C ALA A 82 -0.07 5.19 4.64
N VAL A 83 0.52 3.98 4.84
CA VAL A 83 -0.23 2.73 4.73
C VAL A 83 -0.26 1.95 6.06
N ILE A 84 -1.43 1.38 6.36
CA ILE A 84 -1.61 0.32 7.36
C ILE A 84 -1.51 -1.02 6.61
N GLY A 85 -0.31 -1.53 6.47
CA GLY A 85 -0.01 -2.83 5.84
C GLY A 85 0.16 -3.93 6.90
N GLY A 86 1.30 -4.60 6.91
CA GLY A 86 1.65 -5.68 7.84
C GLY A 86 1.52 -5.33 9.33
N ILE A 87 1.62 -4.05 9.68
CA ILE A 87 1.45 -3.56 11.08
C ILE A 87 0.06 -3.89 11.67
N LYS A 88 -0.95 -4.21 10.84
CA LYS A 88 -2.25 -4.71 11.35
C LYS A 88 -2.11 -6.03 12.12
N GLY A 89 -1.07 -6.83 11.79
CA GLY A 89 -0.68 -8.02 12.52
C GLY A 89 -1.41 -9.29 12.10
N ARG A 90 -1.55 -10.22 13.05
CA ARG A 90 -2.25 -11.52 12.90
C ARG A 90 -3.22 -11.73 14.05
N LEU A 91 -4.36 -12.34 13.77
CA LEU A 91 -5.38 -12.64 14.79
C LEU A 91 -5.08 -13.96 15.53
N GLY A 92 -4.31 -14.88 14.91
CA GLY A 92 -3.99 -16.19 15.45
C GLY A 92 -5.10 -17.22 15.24
N ALA A 93 -4.87 -18.45 15.69
CA ALA A 93 -5.75 -19.58 15.40
C ALA A 93 -6.91 -19.74 16.42
N ASP A 94 -6.78 -19.19 17.63
CA ASP A 94 -7.81 -19.30 18.66
C ASP A 94 -9.06 -18.46 18.32
N PRO A 95 -10.26 -19.07 18.17
CA PRO A 95 -11.45 -18.34 17.72
C PRO A 95 -11.86 -17.18 18.63
N GLU A 96 -11.80 -17.35 19.96
CA GLU A 96 -12.17 -16.28 20.91
C GLU A 96 -11.12 -15.16 20.88
N GLY A 97 -9.85 -15.52 20.85
CA GLY A 97 -8.76 -14.58 20.70
C GLY A 97 -8.80 -13.81 19.38
N ARG A 98 -9.24 -14.42 18.28
CA ARG A 98 -9.43 -13.75 16.98
C ARG A 98 -10.44 -12.62 17.07
N VAL A 99 -11.61 -12.85 17.68
CA VAL A 99 -12.66 -11.82 17.83
C VAL A 99 -12.12 -10.66 18.66
N ALA A 100 -11.46 -10.95 19.78
CA ALA A 100 -10.88 -9.92 20.64
C ALA A 100 -9.81 -9.10 19.90
N ARG A 101 -8.88 -9.76 19.19
CA ARG A 101 -7.82 -9.09 18.44
C ARG A 101 -8.35 -8.25 17.28
N LEU A 102 -9.35 -8.74 16.56
CA LEU A 102 -9.99 -7.98 15.50
C LEU A 102 -10.59 -6.67 16.04
N ALA A 103 -11.21 -6.70 17.22
CA ALA A 103 -11.71 -5.49 17.87
C ALA A 103 -10.57 -4.51 18.22
N LEU A 104 -9.40 -5.02 18.66
CA LEU A 104 -8.22 -4.20 18.94
C LEU A 104 -7.66 -3.55 17.66
N VAL A 105 -7.53 -4.33 16.59
CA VAL A 105 -7.10 -3.82 15.27
C VAL A 105 -8.03 -2.72 14.79
N ARG A 106 -9.34 -2.96 14.86
CA ARG A 106 -10.35 -1.97 14.47
C ARG A 106 -10.19 -0.67 15.26
N ALA A 107 -10.08 -0.76 16.59
CA ALA A 107 -9.90 0.41 17.45
C ALA A 107 -8.64 1.21 17.10
N CYS A 108 -7.52 0.54 16.80
CA CYS A 108 -6.29 1.18 16.33
C CYS A 108 -6.47 1.85 14.95
N CYS A 109 -7.15 1.19 14.02
CA CYS A 109 -7.46 1.79 12.71
C CYS A 109 -8.31 3.06 12.87
N GLU A 110 -9.39 3.01 13.68
CA GLU A 110 -10.24 4.16 13.96
C GLU A 110 -9.47 5.31 14.61
N GLU A 111 -8.52 5.03 15.50
CA GLU A 111 -7.66 6.05 16.10
C GLU A 111 -6.74 6.70 15.06
N CYS A 112 -6.13 5.91 14.18
CA CYS A 112 -5.32 6.43 13.07
C CYS A 112 -6.16 7.27 12.10
N VAL A 113 -7.39 6.82 11.79
CA VAL A 113 -8.31 7.54 10.89
C VAL A 113 -8.73 8.88 11.49
N ARG A 114 -9.07 8.95 12.79
CA ARG A 114 -9.35 10.24 13.45
C ARG A 114 -8.17 11.21 13.36
N ALA A 115 -6.93 10.70 13.47
CA ALA A 115 -5.75 11.54 13.27
C ALA A 115 -5.61 12.01 11.81
N ALA A 116 -5.92 11.14 10.84
CA ALA A 116 -5.91 11.49 9.42
C ALA A 116 -6.96 12.55 9.09
N GLU A 117 -8.18 12.43 9.61
CA GLU A 117 -9.25 13.44 9.48
C GLU A 117 -8.82 14.79 10.03
N ALA A 118 -8.26 14.82 11.25
CA ALA A 118 -7.79 16.05 11.90
C ALA A 118 -6.67 16.74 11.10
N ALA A 119 -5.82 15.96 10.44
CA ALA A 119 -4.69 16.44 9.64
C ALA A 119 -5.03 16.65 8.15
N ASN A 120 -6.26 16.34 7.72
CA ASN A 120 -6.68 16.29 6.32
C ASN A 120 -5.75 15.41 5.45
N ALA A 121 -5.27 14.30 6.03
CA ALA A 121 -4.45 13.30 5.36
C ALA A 121 -5.29 12.14 4.84
N VAL A 122 -4.73 11.32 3.96
CA VAL A 122 -5.31 10.05 3.54
C VAL A 122 -4.42 8.92 4.05
N LEU A 123 -5.05 7.95 4.71
CA LEU A 123 -4.46 6.68 5.07
C LEU A 123 -4.90 5.59 4.10
N LEU A 124 -4.01 4.67 3.86
CA LEU A 124 -4.27 3.45 3.12
C LEU A 124 -4.35 2.27 4.08
N ILE A 125 -5.17 1.29 3.75
CA ILE A 125 -5.15 -0.03 4.38
C ILE A 125 -5.03 -1.09 3.29
N GLU A 126 -4.13 -2.04 3.50
CA GLU A 126 -3.76 -3.02 2.49
C GLU A 126 -4.41 -4.38 2.74
N ALA A 127 -4.98 -4.95 1.67
CA ALA A 127 -5.32 -6.37 1.62
C ALA A 127 -4.04 -7.18 1.36
N ILE A 128 -3.66 -8.05 2.30
CA ILE A 128 -2.41 -8.81 2.25
C ILE A 128 -2.72 -10.31 2.26
N ASN A 129 -2.02 -11.09 1.44
CA ASN A 129 -2.26 -12.50 1.24
C ASN A 129 -2.15 -13.36 2.53
N ARG A 130 -2.76 -14.55 2.48
CA ARG A 130 -2.87 -15.53 3.59
C ARG A 130 -1.55 -16.06 4.13
N TYR A 131 -0.46 -15.93 3.41
CA TYR A 131 0.86 -16.37 3.87
C TYR A 131 1.52 -15.33 4.79
N GLU A 132 1.15 -14.06 4.62
CA GLU A 132 1.73 -12.95 5.37
C GLU A 132 0.84 -12.48 6.53
N THR A 133 -0.49 -12.59 6.41
CA THR A 133 -1.45 -12.31 7.49
C THR A 133 -2.59 -13.34 7.46
N ASP A 134 -3.47 -13.34 8.47
CA ASP A 134 -4.56 -14.31 8.57
C ASP A 134 -5.95 -13.66 8.63
N PHE A 135 -6.06 -12.41 8.18
CA PHE A 135 -7.31 -11.64 8.07
C PHE A 135 -7.14 -10.44 7.13
N LEU A 136 -8.25 -9.90 6.63
CA LEU A 136 -8.25 -8.85 5.61
C LEU A 136 -7.36 -9.25 4.42
N ASN A 137 -7.56 -10.48 3.96
CA ASN A 137 -6.75 -11.05 2.89
C ASN A 137 -7.29 -10.64 1.52
N THR A 138 -8.61 -10.53 1.37
CA THR A 138 -9.23 -10.11 0.12
C THR A 138 -9.53 -8.61 0.09
N VAL A 139 -9.60 -8.07 -1.12
CA VAL A 139 -10.05 -6.69 -1.37
C VAL A 139 -11.47 -6.49 -0.80
N ALA A 140 -12.35 -7.47 -0.95
CA ALA A 140 -13.72 -7.40 -0.44
C ALA A 140 -13.79 -7.29 1.08
N GLU A 141 -13.02 -8.11 1.82
CA GLU A 141 -12.94 -8.04 3.29
C GLU A 141 -12.40 -6.69 3.76
N THR A 142 -11.32 -6.21 3.13
CA THR A 142 -10.71 -4.93 3.50
C THR A 142 -11.62 -3.76 3.15
N ALA A 143 -12.31 -3.81 2.00
CA ALA A 143 -13.31 -2.82 1.62
C ALA A 143 -14.51 -2.77 2.58
N ALA A 144 -14.91 -3.93 3.15
CA ALA A 144 -15.96 -3.96 4.16
C ALA A 144 -15.56 -3.17 5.41
N LEU A 145 -14.33 -3.35 5.91
CA LEU A 145 -13.80 -2.58 7.04
C LEU A 145 -13.74 -1.08 6.72
N VAL A 146 -13.27 -0.70 5.52
CA VAL A 146 -13.21 0.71 5.09
C VAL A 146 -14.60 1.34 5.09
N ARG A 147 -15.61 0.63 4.54
CA ARG A 147 -17.02 1.10 4.53
C ARG A 147 -17.60 1.19 5.94
N GLU A 148 -17.25 0.26 6.81
CA GLU A 148 -17.73 0.22 8.19
C GLU A 148 -17.17 1.37 9.03
N ILE A 149 -15.89 1.74 8.83
CA ILE A 149 -15.28 2.93 9.44
C ILE A 149 -15.90 4.20 8.84
N GLY A 150 -16.23 4.21 7.55
CA GLY A 150 -17.03 5.23 6.89
C GLY A 150 -16.33 6.57 6.68
N SER A 151 -15.02 6.65 6.82
CA SER A 151 -14.26 7.89 6.63
C SER A 151 -13.72 8.02 5.21
N PRO A 152 -13.84 9.19 4.56
CA PRO A 152 -13.21 9.46 3.27
C PRO A 152 -11.68 9.51 3.34
N HIS A 153 -11.12 9.59 4.54
CA HIS A 153 -9.69 9.62 4.80
C HIS A 153 -9.05 8.24 4.91
N LEU A 154 -9.83 7.15 4.79
CA LEU A 154 -9.32 5.79 4.71
C LEU A 154 -9.65 5.19 3.34
N LYS A 155 -8.62 4.75 2.62
CA LYS A 155 -8.72 4.17 1.29
C LYS A 155 -8.02 2.81 1.24
N LEU A 156 -8.28 2.04 0.19
CA LEU A 156 -7.63 0.76 -0.05
C LEU A 156 -6.28 0.97 -0.75
N LEU A 157 -5.29 0.21 -0.31
CA LEU A 157 -4.17 -0.18 -1.15
C LEU A 157 -4.45 -1.59 -1.65
N VAL A 158 -4.38 -1.77 -2.96
CA VAL A 158 -4.53 -3.06 -3.64
C VAL A 158 -3.20 -3.43 -4.30
N ASP A 159 -2.78 -4.68 -4.13
CA ASP A 159 -1.53 -5.20 -4.70
C ASP A 159 -1.83 -6.45 -5.53
N THR A 160 -1.44 -6.42 -6.79
CA THR A 160 -1.72 -7.51 -7.74
C THR A 160 -1.07 -8.83 -7.37
N PHE A 161 0.08 -8.81 -6.66
CA PHE A 161 0.69 -10.03 -6.13
C PHE A 161 -0.17 -10.66 -5.04
N HIS A 162 -0.64 -9.87 -4.09
CA HIS A 162 -1.54 -10.36 -3.04
C HIS A 162 -2.87 -10.81 -3.62
N MET A 163 -3.43 -10.04 -4.55
CA MET A 163 -4.68 -10.38 -5.24
C MET A 163 -4.57 -11.67 -6.07
N ASN A 164 -3.42 -11.94 -6.69
CA ASN A 164 -3.19 -13.18 -7.43
C ASN A 164 -3.30 -14.45 -6.56
N ILE A 165 -3.06 -14.32 -5.26
CA ILE A 165 -3.17 -15.42 -4.30
C ILE A 165 -4.60 -15.55 -3.76
N GLU A 166 -5.30 -14.44 -3.56
CA GLU A 166 -6.56 -14.38 -2.81
C GLU A 166 -7.80 -14.22 -3.68
N GLU A 167 -7.72 -13.55 -4.82
CA GLU A 167 -8.88 -13.22 -5.63
C GLU A 167 -9.14 -14.26 -6.72
N ALA A 168 -10.40 -14.65 -6.88
CA ALA A 168 -10.80 -15.51 -7.99
C ALA A 168 -10.79 -14.77 -9.34
N ASP A 169 -11.02 -13.45 -9.31
CA ASP A 169 -10.98 -12.55 -10.47
C ASP A 169 -10.51 -11.17 -10.00
N ILE A 170 -9.27 -10.85 -10.31
CA ILE A 170 -8.63 -9.59 -9.92
C ILE A 170 -9.37 -8.39 -10.52
N ALA A 171 -9.71 -8.45 -11.80
CA ALA A 171 -10.37 -7.35 -12.48
C ALA A 171 -11.77 -7.07 -11.92
N ALA A 172 -12.52 -8.13 -11.59
CA ALA A 172 -13.82 -7.99 -10.92
C ALA A 172 -13.69 -7.38 -9.52
N SER A 173 -12.70 -7.83 -8.73
CA SER A 173 -12.44 -7.31 -7.39
C SER A 173 -12.06 -5.83 -7.42
N LEU A 174 -11.23 -5.39 -8.38
CA LEU A 174 -10.91 -3.98 -8.58
C LEU A 174 -12.14 -3.15 -8.91
N ARG A 175 -13.02 -3.62 -9.83
CA ARG A 175 -14.27 -2.93 -10.17
C ARG A 175 -15.21 -2.81 -8.98
N GLN A 176 -15.31 -3.85 -8.14
CA GLN A 176 -16.14 -3.83 -6.92
C GLN A 176 -15.60 -2.87 -5.86
N ALA A 177 -14.28 -2.74 -5.73
CA ALA A 177 -13.64 -1.78 -4.84
C ALA A 177 -13.91 -0.32 -5.29
N GLY A 178 -13.83 -0.07 -6.59
CA GLY A 178 -14.21 1.20 -7.19
C GLY A 178 -13.48 2.40 -6.56
N ALA A 179 -14.24 3.42 -6.20
CA ALA A 179 -13.71 4.67 -5.62
C ALA A 179 -13.05 4.52 -4.24
N LEU A 180 -13.09 3.33 -3.63
CA LEU A 180 -12.34 3.06 -2.40
C LEU A 180 -10.85 2.87 -2.67
N ILE A 181 -10.42 2.55 -3.89
CA ILE A 181 -9.00 2.39 -4.23
C ILE A 181 -8.31 3.74 -4.11
N GLY A 182 -7.33 3.82 -3.23
CA GLY A 182 -6.48 4.99 -3.05
C GLY A 182 -5.10 4.82 -3.64
N HIS A 183 -4.60 3.58 -3.71
CA HIS A 183 -3.28 3.28 -4.25
C HIS A 183 -3.20 1.86 -4.82
N VAL A 184 -2.29 1.66 -5.76
CA VAL A 184 -2.13 0.38 -6.48
C VAL A 184 -0.66 -0.02 -6.52
N HIS A 185 -0.38 -1.23 -6.03
CA HIS A 185 0.89 -1.91 -6.24
C HIS A 185 0.77 -2.94 -7.36
N LEU A 186 1.77 -2.96 -8.22
CA LEU A 186 1.87 -3.88 -9.35
C LEU A 186 3.11 -4.74 -9.22
N ALA A 187 2.91 -6.04 -9.21
CA ALA A 187 3.93 -7.07 -9.44
C ALA A 187 3.30 -8.19 -10.23
N ASP A 188 4.11 -9.06 -10.81
CA ASP A 188 3.62 -10.25 -11.50
C ASP A 188 3.33 -11.40 -10.51
N THR A 189 2.83 -12.52 -11.01
CA THR A 189 2.41 -13.69 -10.20
C THR A 189 3.51 -14.28 -9.32
N ASN A 190 4.77 -14.07 -9.67
CA ASN A 190 5.97 -14.51 -8.95
C ASN A 190 6.61 -13.39 -8.10
N ARG A 191 5.92 -12.26 -7.94
CA ARG A 191 6.39 -11.02 -7.30
C ARG A 191 7.59 -10.38 -8.01
N GLU A 192 7.88 -10.75 -9.24
CA GLU A 192 8.85 -10.06 -10.09
C GLU A 192 8.21 -8.88 -10.83
N ALA A 193 9.00 -8.17 -11.62
CA ALA A 193 8.50 -7.06 -12.43
C ALA A 193 7.41 -7.53 -13.39
N PRO A 194 6.36 -6.72 -13.64
CA PRO A 194 5.32 -7.03 -14.63
C PRO A 194 5.88 -7.46 -15.97
N GLY A 195 5.40 -8.60 -16.47
CA GLY A 195 5.87 -9.26 -17.69
C GLY A 195 6.83 -10.44 -17.45
N HIS A 196 7.18 -10.73 -16.20
CA HIS A 196 8.01 -11.88 -15.83
C HIS A 196 7.19 -13.08 -15.32
N GLY A 197 5.91 -12.94 -15.13
CA GLY A 197 4.97 -13.99 -14.78
C GLY A 197 3.87 -14.14 -15.84
N HIS A 198 2.65 -14.38 -15.39
CA HIS A 198 1.51 -14.62 -16.27
C HIS A 198 0.25 -13.86 -15.86
N LEU A 199 0.41 -12.77 -15.10
CA LEU A 199 -0.72 -11.91 -14.73
C LEU A 199 -1.23 -11.13 -15.96
N ASP A 200 -2.55 -11.10 -16.15
CA ASP A 200 -3.17 -10.29 -17.20
C ASP A 200 -3.16 -8.80 -16.82
N MET A 201 -2.00 -8.15 -16.97
CA MET A 201 -1.83 -6.72 -16.70
C MET A 201 -2.77 -5.84 -17.52
N PRO A 202 -3.03 -6.09 -18.81
CA PRO A 202 -4.06 -5.38 -19.56
C PRO A 202 -5.43 -5.42 -18.90
N ALA A 203 -5.89 -6.57 -18.39
CA ALA A 203 -7.18 -6.69 -17.72
C ALA A 203 -7.21 -5.91 -16.39
N VAL A 204 -6.10 -5.94 -15.62
CA VAL A 204 -5.93 -5.14 -14.39
C VAL A 204 -6.05 -3.65 -14.68
N LEU A 205 -5.27 -3.15 -15.64
CA LEU A 205 -5.27 -1.72 -16.01
C LEU A 205 -6.62 -1.28 -16.57
N LEU A 206 -7.27 -2.14 -17.36
CA LEU A 206 -8.61 -1.87 -17.88
C LEU A 206 -9.64 -1.74 -16.76
N ALA A 207 -9.57 -2.60 -15.73
CA ALA A 207 -10.44 -2.51 -14.56
C ALA A 207 -10.22 -1.21 -13.77
N LEU A 208 -8.97 -0.76 -13.62
CA LEU A 208 -8.63 0.51 -12.97
C LEU A 208 -9.17 1.70 -13.78
N ARG A 209 -9.05 1.68 -15.10
CA ARG A 209 -9.67 2.68 -15.98
C ARG A 209 -11.20 2.72 -15.82
N ASP A 210 -11.85 1.56 -15.79
CA ASP A 210 -13.31 1.45 -15.68
C ASP A 210 -13.85 2.07 -14.37
N VAL A 211 -13.04 2.09 -13.31
CA VAL A 211 -13.38 2.75 -12.03
C VAL A 211 -12.83 4.16 -11.90
N HIS A 212 -12.30 4.73 -12.99
CA HIS A 212 -11.72 6.09 -13.02
C HIS A 212 -10.59 6.28 -11.99
N TYR A 213 -9.72 5.30 -11.85
CA TYR A 213 -8.54 5.45 -11.02
C TYR A 213 -7.52 6.33 -11.72
N HIS A 214 -7.05 7.38 -11.04
CA HIS A 214 -6.08 8.35 -11.56
C HIS A 214 -4.85 8.53 -10.64
N GLY A 215 -4.66 7.60 -9.71
CA GLY A 215 -3.51 7.61 -8.80
C GLY A 215 -2.26 6.97 -9.42
N TYR A 216 -1.24 6.82 -8.61
CA TYR A 216 -0.01 6.17 -9.02
C TYR A 216 -0.19 4.66 -9.13
N LEU A 217 0.52 4.08 -10.10
CA LEU A 217 0.71 2.64 -10.29
C LEU A 217 2.15 2.32 -9.91
N SER A 218 2.37 1.79 -8.73
CA SER A 218 3.70 1.59 -8.17
C SER A 218 4.18 0.16 -8.34
N LEU A 219 5.43 -0.02 -8.72
CA LEU A 219 6.05 -1.34 -8.75
C LEU A 219 6.50 -1.74 -7.33
N GLU A 220 5.88 -2.76 -6.77
CA GLU A 220 6.34 -3.44 -5.56
C GLU A 220 6.75 -4.87 -5.86
N CYS A 221 7.90 -5.04 -6.48
CA CYS A 221 8.39 -6.32 -6.95
C CYS A 221 9.77 -6.66 -6.37
N LEU A 222 10.14 -7.93 -6.44
CA LEU A 222 11.48 -8.39 -6.09
C LEU A 222 12.51 -7.73 -7.02
N PRO A 223 13.67 -7.31 -6.49
CA PRO A 223 14.71 -6.64 -7.28
C PRO A 223 15.54 -7.66 -8.08
N LEU A 224 14.90 -8.46 -8.93
CA LEU A 224 15.53 -9.54 -9.70
C LEU A 224 15.63 -9.21 -11.20
N PRO A 225 16.73 -9.59 -11.86
CA PRO A 225 17.98 -10.14 -11.29
C PRO A 225 18.79 -9.11 -10.49
N ASP A 226 18.48 -7.84 -10.62
CA ASP A 226 19.00 -6.70 -9.86
C ASP A 226 17.99 -5.54 -9.87
N PRO A 227 18.13 -4.54 -8.94
CA PRO A 227 17.16 -3.45 -8.82
C PRO A 227 16.99 -2.60 -10.08
N ARG A 228 18.08 -2.36 -10.83
CA ARG A 228 18.02 -1.57 -12.07
C ARG A 228 17.20 -2.31 -13.12
N ARG A 229 17.50 -3.59 -13.31
CA ARG A 229 16.84 -4.41 -14.33
C ARG A 229 15.36 -4.60 -14.01
N ALA A 230 14.99 -4.85 -12.76
CA ALA A 230 13.60 -4.94 -12.34
C ALA A 230 12.83 -3.65 -12.66
N ALA A 231 13.43 -2.48 -12.38
CA ALA A 231 12.82 -1.20 -12.70
C ALA A 231 12.71 -0.96 -14.22
N GLU A 232 13.75 -1.28 -15.00
CA GLU A 232 13.73 -1.16 -16.47
C GLU A 232 12.65 -2.04 -17.11
N ASP A 233 12.54 -3.29 -16.66
CA ASP A 233 11.58 -4.26 -17.20
C ASP A 233 10.15 -3.87 -16.85
N GLY A 234 9.90 -3.43 -15.60
CA GLY A 234 8.58 -2.99 -15.16
C GLY A 234 8.06 -1.79 -15.96
N ILE A 235 8.86 -0.73 -16.08
CA ILE A 235 8.42 0.45 -16.82
C ILE A 235 8.28 0.18 -18.32
N ARG A 236 9.15 -0.66 -18.90
CA ARG A 236 9.06 -1.07 -20.31
C ARG A 236 7.77 -1.82 -20.60
N THR A 237 7.31 -2.65 -19.67
CA THR A 237 6.07 -3.42 -19.79
C THR A 237 4.83 -2.56 -19.59
N LEU A 238 4.82 -1.74 -18.53
CA LEU A 238 3.61 -1.04 -18.13
C LEU A 238 3.35 0.26 -18.88
N ARG A 239 4.37 1.07 -19.17
CA ARG A 239 4.17 2.40 -19.77
C ARG A 239 3.39 2.38 -21.09
N PRO A 240 3.67 1.48 -22.05
CA PRO A 240 2.88 1.39 -23.27
C PRO A 240 1.40 1.05 -23.01
N LEU A 241 1.12 0.19 -22.02
CA LEU A 241 -0.24 -0.19 -21.66
C LEU A 241 -1.00 0.96 -21.01
N VAL A 242 -0.36 1.68 -20.08
CA VAL A 242 -0.92 2.86 -19.40
C VAL A 242 -1.25 3.94 -20.44
N GLN A 243 -0.32 4.23 -21.34
CA GLN A 243 -0.53 5.22 -22.43
C GLN A 243 -1.67 4.82 -23.36
N ALA A 244 -1.75 3.55 -23.75
CA ALA A 244 -2.81 3.03 -24.65
C ALA A 244 -4.20 3.13 -24.01
N LEU A 245 -4.29 3.05 -22.67
CA LEU A 245 -5.55 3.12 -21.91
C LEU A 245 -5.90 4.53 -21.44
N ALA A 246 -5.00 5.50 -21.63
CA ALA A 246 -5.11 6.88 -21.12
C ALA A 246 -5.36 6.94 -19.59
N LEU A 247 -4.66 6.08 -18.86
CA LEU A 247 -4.64 6.05 -17.39
C LEU A 247 -3.69 7.09 -16.82
#